data_3389f5bb1260813f91fa9c08cfeb8a7a
#
_entry.id   3389f5bb1260813f91fa9c08cfeb8a7a
#
_cell.length_a   1.000
_cell.length_b   1.000
_cell.length_c   1.000
_cell.angle_alpha   90.00
_cell.angle_beta   90.00
_cell.angle_gamma   90.00
#
_symmetry.space_group_name_H-M   'P 1'
#
loop_
_entity.id
_entity.type
_entity.pdbx_description
1 polymer ?
#
loop_
_entity_poly.entity_id
_entity_poly.type
_entity_poly.pdbx_seq_one_letter_code
_entity_poly.pdbx_strand_id
1 'polypeptide(L)'
;MKIFEKLLIANRGEIAIRVMRACRELDIETVAIYSSADKNALHVKYADEAFHVGDAHPSKSYLNMERIVDIAKKSGAEAVHPGYGFLAENYRFAKLCHDENVIFVGPRWKTIKAMGSKIGSKQMMQDAGVPVIPGTEGGIKNTDDAKRVAAEIGYPVIVKASAGGGGIGMQIVQDEKALEDAITASMRIAQSAFGDATVFIEKYLTKPRHIEFQVLADEHGNAVHLYDRECSIQRRHQKLIEEAPSPIMTTELRERMSRSALKVAEASDYTNAGSVEFLYSQGNYYFMEMNTRLQVEHTITEFITGIDLVKQQIAVAAGESLPFCQEDISIRGHAIECRVNAEDPLNNFAADPGKIIRYRSPGGPGIRVDSGIHMGYTIPANYDSMIAKLCAWDSTRAEAIKRMRRAISEYIILGIKTTLPLHYAIMNNQQFVDGNTHTHFLKEEHIFDTLERYTRDEENRMQTLAGSFEQGKKVAAITVAVNQYLQQKKD
;
A
#
# COMPACT_ATOMS: atom_id res chain seq x y z
N MET A 1 16.49 1.72 27.17
CA MET A 1 16.35 3.21 27.14
C MET A 1 14.87 3.54 26.98
N LYS A 2 14.37 4.67 27.49
CA LYS A 2 12.97 5.06 27.25
C LYS A 2 12.90 5.62 25.84
N ILE A 3 12.13 4.98 24.94
CA ILE A 3 12.10 5.31 23.51
C ILE A 3 11.55 6.73 23.29
N PHE A 4 10.29 6.97 23.63
CA PHE A 4 9.62 8.29 23.67
C PHE A 4 8.58 8.27 24.77
N GLU A 5 8.18 9.43 25.31
CA GLU A 5 7.01 9.52 26.20
C GLU A 5 5.73 9.67 25.37
N LYS A 6 5.79 10.48 24.30
CA LYS A 6 4.62 10.84 23.52
C LYS A 6 4.95 10.96 22.02
N LEU A 7 4.07 10.42 21.16
CA LEU A 7 4.24 10.39 19.71
C LEU A 7 2.96 10.88 19.02
N LEU A 8 3.11 11.81 18.06
CA LEU A 8 2.02 12.26 17.19
C LEU A 8 1.95 11.39 15.94
N ILE A 9 0.74 10.96 15.58
CA ILE A 9 0.48 10.20 14.35
C ILE A 9 -0.07 11.17 13.29
N ALA A 10 0.77 11.52 12.30
CA ALA A 10 0.43 12.44 11.22
C ALA A 10 -0.31 11.73 10.08
N ASN A 11 -1.32 10.94 10.43
CA ASN A 11 -2.11 10.16 9.48
C ASN A 11 -3.51 9.88 10.02
N ARG A 12 -4.31 9.10 9.28
CA ARG A 12 -5.70 8.73 9.58
C ARG A 12 -5.99 7.25 9.29
N GLY A 13 -7.21 6.82 9.61
CA GLY A 13 -7.70 5.51 9.20
C GLY A 13 -6.97 4.35 9.88
N GLU A 14 -6.81 3.25 9.13
CA GLU A 14 -6.25 2.02 9.68
C GLU A 14 -4.78 2.14 10.08
N ILE A 15 -3.97 2.90 9.30
CA ILE A 15 -2.55 3.05 9.60
C ILE A 15 -2.31 3.86 10.88
N ALA A 16 -3.14 4.87 11.16
CA ALA A 16 -3.05 5.58 12.41
C ALA A 16 -3.30 4.66 13.60
N ILE A 17 -4.31 3.79 13.52
CA ILE A 17 -4.60 2.79 14.55
C ILE A 17 -3.46 1.77 14.67
N ARG A 18 -2.86 1.35 13.53
CA ARG A 18 -1.72 0.42 13.52
C ARG A 18 -0.53 0.98 14.29
N VAL A 19 -0.20 2.26 14.05
CA VAL A 19 0.87 2.96 14.79
C VAL A 19 0.53 3.09 16.25
N MET A 20 -0.70 3.48 16.60
CA MET A 20 -1.16 3.61 17.99
C MET A 20 -1.08 2.29 18.76
N ARG A 21 -1.37 1.15 18.10
CA ARG A 21 -1.20 -0.19 18.70
C ARG A 21 0.26 -0.44 19.08
N ALA A 22 1.21 -0.13 18.18
CA ALA A 22 2.63 -0.27 18.47
C ALA A 22 3.06 0.65 19.62
N CYS A 23 2.60 1.91 19.62
CA CYS A 23 2.87 2.87 20.71
C CYS A 23 2.39 2.35 22.05
N ARG A 24 1.15 1.84 22.12
CA ARG A 24 0.60 1.28 23.37
C ARG A 24 1.39 0.09 23.90
N GLU A 25 1.88 -0.77 23.02
CA GLU A 25 2.71 -1.92 23.38
C GLU A 25 4.16 -1.52 23.76
N LEU A 26 4.54 -0.27 23.49
CA LEU A 26 5.81 0.35 23.88
C LEU A 26 5.65 1.36 25.04
N ASP A 27 4.46 1.44 25.65
CA ASP A 27 4.11 2.40 26.71
C ASP A 27 4.33 3.88 26.30
N ILE A 28 4.02 4.21 25.02
CA ILE A 28 4.12 5.56 24.44
C ILE A 28 2.72 6.16 24.33
N GLU A 29 2.51 7.36 24.89
CA GLU A 29 1.27 8.12 24.72
C GLU A 29 1.08 8.57 23.27
N THR A 30 -0.16 8.55 22.80
CA THR A 30 -0.51 8.78 21.39
C THR A 30 -1.30 10.07 21.19
N VAL A 31 -0.87 10.87 20.21
CA VAL A 31 -1.57 12.08 19.78
C VAL A 31 -2.10 11.86 18.36
N ALA A 32 -3.42 11.87 18.19
CA ALA A 32 -4.05 11.86 16.88
C ALA A 32 -4.28 13.28 16.37
N ILE A 33 -4.22 13.42 15.03
CA ILE A 33 -4.78 14.58 14.34
C ILE A 33 -6.01 14.18 13.54
N TYR A 34 -6.98 15.07 13.39
CA TYR A 34 -8.18 14.81 12.61
C TYR A 34 -8.70 16.04 11.89
N SER A 35 -9.19 15.85 10.66
CA SER A 35 -9.92 16.87 9.93
C SER A 35 -11.39 16.93 10.36
N SER A 36 -12.09 17.97 9.94
CA SER A 36 -13.55 18.08 10.19
C SER A 36 -14.35 16.86 9.72
N ALA A 37 -13.91 16.18 8.63
CA ALA A 37 -14.56 14.97 8.11
C ALA A 37 -14.32 13.73 9.00
N ASP A 38 -13.21 13.69 9.71
CA ASP A 38 -12.80 12.54 10.53
C ASP A 38 -13.11 12.68 12.03
N LYS A 39 -13.86 13.71 12.45
CA LYS A 39 -14.17 13.96 13.88
C LYS A 39 -14.66 12.72 14.64
N ASN A 40 -15.39 11.84 13.97
CA ASN A 40 -15.95 10.62 14.56
C ASN A 40 -15.20 9.34 14.15
N ALA A 41 -14.05 9.47 13.48
CA ALA A 41 -13.25 8.34 13.04
C ALA A 41 -12.69 7.53 14.20
N LEU A 42 -12.41 6.24 13.95
CA LEU A 42 -11.97 5.32 15.00
C LEU A 42 -10.61 5.72 15.60
N HIS A 43 -9.67 6.19 14.77
CA HIS A 43 -8.35 6.62 15.23
C HIS A 43 -8.41 7.80 16.22
N VAL A 44 -9.40 8.70 16.07
CA VAL A 44 -9.62 9.82 17.00
C VAL A 44 -10.06 9.34 18.38
N LYS A 45 -10.88 8.28 18.42
CA LYS A 45 -11.37 7.67 19.67
C LYS A 45 -10.33 6.74 20.31
N TYR A 46 -9.38 6.27 19.53
CA TYR A 46 -8.38 5.30 19.96
C TYR A 46 -7.15 5.96 20.61
N ALA A 47 -6.82 7.18 20.21
CA ALA A 47 -5.69 7.94 20.74
C ALA A 47 -5.94 8.43 22.17
N ASP A 48 -4.86 8.70 22.90
CA ASP A 48 -4.91 9.28 24.24
C ASP A 48 -5.30 10.76 24.17
N GLU A 49 -4.76 11.50 23.17
CA GLU A 49 -5.15 12.86 22.86
C GLU A 49 -5.48 13.00 21.36
N ALA A 50 -6.37 13.93 21.00
CA ALA A 50 -6.74 14.20 19.62
C ALA A 50 -6.95 15.69 19.34
N PHE A 51 -6.34 16.18 18.26
CA PHE A 51 -6.37 17.59 17.88
C PHE A 51 -6.99 17.80 16.49
N HIS A 52 -7.86 18.79 16.39
CA HIS A 52 -8.41 19.22 15.12
C HIS A 52 -7.34 19.95 14.29
N VAL A 53 -7.00 19.39 13.11
CA VAL A 53 -5.93 19.90 12.27
C VAL A 53 -6.43 20.85 11.17
N GLY A 54 -7.72 20.79 10.82
CA GLY A 54 -8.31 21.67 9.79
C GLY A 54 -9.53 21.08 9.10
N ASP A 55 -9.92 21.70 7.99
CA ASP A 55 -11.08 21.31 7.19
C ASP A 55 -10.91 19.94 6.53
N ALA A 56 -12.02 19.43 5.93
CA ALA A 56 -12.04 18.13 5.28
C ALA A 56 -11.04 17.96 4.12
N HIS A 57 -10.71 19.06 3.39
CA HIS A 57 -9.79 18.97 2.26
C HIS A 57 -8.36 18.66 2.74
N PRO A 58 -7.64 17.69 2.13
CA PRO A 58 -6.30 17.28 2.58
C PRO A 58 -5.30 18.45 2.70
N SER A 59 -5.28 19.38 1.74
CA SER A 59 -4.36 20.53 1.78
C SER A 59 -4.59 21.49 2.94
N LYS A 60 -5.78 21.46 3.55
CA LYS A 60 -6.13 22.28 4.72
C LYS A 60 -6.06 21.51 6.03
N SER A 61 -5.65 20.24 5.99
CA SER A 61 -5.59 19.35 7.15
C SER A 61 -4.34 18.48 7.13
N TYR A 62 -4.41 17.25 6.65
CA TYR A 62 -3.32 16.25 6.71
C TYR A 62 -2.07 16.61 5.88
N LEU A 63 -2.14 17.59 4.99
CA LEU A 63 -1.00 18.13 4.23
C LEU A 63 -0.51 19.49 4.77
N ASN A 64 -1.08 20.00 5.85
CA ASN A 64 -0.65 21.24 6.48
C ASN A 64 0.50 20.96 7.46
N MET A 65 1.71 21.04 6.94
CA MET A 65 2.94 20.68 7.67
C MET A 65 3.14 21.53 8.92
N GLU A 66 2.97 22.84 8.80
CA GLU A 66 3.19 23.82 9.87
C GLU A 66 2.21 23.55 11.02
N ARG A 67 0.93 23.29 10.68
CA ARG A 67 -0.09 23.00 11.69
C ARG A 67 0.17 21.68 12.42
N ILE A 68 0.66 20.67 11.73
CA ILE A 68 0.99 19.37 12.33
C ILE A 68 2.14 19.51 13.31
N VAL A 69 3.21 20.21 12.92
CA VAL A 69 4.36 20.45 13.82
C VAL A 69 3.97 21.35 15.02
N ASP A 70 3.11 22.38 14.81
CA ASP A 70 2.55 23.19 15.90
C ASP A 70 1.77 22.32 16.91
N ILE A 71 0.96 21.38 16.43
CA ILE A 71 0.23 20.43 17.29
C ILE A 71 1.21 19.51 18.03
N ALA A 72 2.24 18.98 17.38
CA ALA A 72 3.24 18.14 18.03
C ALA A 72 3.91 18.88 19.20
N LYS A 73 4.33 20.11 18.98
CA LYS A 73 4.94 20.95 20.03
C LYS A 73 3.97 21.27 21.17
N LYS A 74 2.72 21.60 20.86
CA LYS A 74 1.68 21.94 21.86
C LYS A 74 1.24 20.74 22.71
N SER A 75 1.22 19.56 22.12
CA SER A 75 0.88 18.34 22.85
C SER A 75 2.06 17.76 23.64
N GLY A 76 3.27 18.27 23.43
CA GLY A 76 4.49 17.73 24.01
C GLY A 76 4.96 16.43 23.33
N ALA A 77 4.50 16.13 22.10
CA ALA A 77 4.97 14.97 21.35
C ALA A 77 6.43 15.18 20.91
N GLU A 78 7.29 14.22 21.25
CA GLU A 78 8.72 14.23 20.94
C GLU A 78 9.00 13.79 19.50
N ALA A 79 8.10 12.95 18.94
CA ALA A 79 8.24 12.39 17.62
C ALA A 79 6.92 12.44 16.83
N VAL A 80 7.03 12.40 15.48
CA VAL A 80 5.92 12.34 14.55
C VAL A 80 6.08 11.13 13.64
N HIS A 81 5.09 10.24 13.65
CA HIS A 81 5.02 9.11 12.72
C HIS A 81 4.09 9.46 11.54
N PRO A 82 4.59 9.52 10.31
CA PRO A 82 3.80 9.93 9.14
C PRO A 82 2.92 8.80 8.57
N GLY A 83 3.13 7.55 8.98
CA GLY A 83 2.51 6.38 8.35
C GLY A 83 2.94 6.21 6.90
N TYR A 84 1.97 6.12 5.98
CA TYR A 84 2.17 6.14 4.52
C TYR A 84 1.15 7.08 3.85
N GLY A 85 1.43 7.50 2.60
CA GLY A 85 0.66 8.55 1.92
C GLY A 85 0.90 9.94 2.53
N PHE A 86 0.03 10.89 2.26
CA PHE A 86 0.12 12.28 2.74
C PHE A 86 1.55 12.85 2.77
N LEU A 87 2.12 13.02 3.96
CA LEU A 87 3.44 13.64 4.16
C LEU A 87 4.58 12.62 4.36
N ALA A 88 4.32 11.32 4.27
CA ALA A 88 5.30 10.30 4.58
C ALA A 88 6.58 10.35 3.70
N GLU A 89 6.45 10.76 2.44
CA GLU A 89 7.57 10.94 1.49
C GLU A 89 7.86 12.41 1.18
N ASN A 90 7.35 13.32 2.02
CA ASN A 90 7.57 14.75 1.84
C ASN A 90 8.84 15.22 2.57
N TYR A 91 9.96 15.38 1.84
CA TYR A 91 11.22 15.80 2.43
C TYR A 91 11.16 17.17 3.12
N ARG A 92 10.23 18.06 2.71
CA ARG A 92 10.05 19.37 3.34
C ARG A 92 9.43 19.24 4.72
N PHE A 93 8.51 18.29 4.89
CA PHE A 93 7.92 17.97 6.19
C PHE A 93 8.96 17.34 7.13
N ALA A 94 9.70 16.34 6.66
CA ALA A 94 10.78 15.74 7.45
C ALA A 94 11.86 16.78 7.83
N LYS A 95 12.18 17.71 6.90
CA LYS A 95 13.09 18.83 7.20
C LYS A 95 12.49 19.80 8.22
N LEU A 96 11.22 20.15 8.10
CA LEU A 96 10.53 21.02 9.07
C LEU A 96 10.53 20.40 10.47
N CYS A 97 10.23 19.11 10.60
CA CYS A 97 10.32 18.41 11.87
C CYS A 97 11.74 18.52 12.47
N HIS A 98 12.77 18.28 11.66
CA HIS A 98 14.17 18.39 12.08
C HIS A 98 14.52 19.82 12.57
N ASP A 99 14.13 20.84 11.80
CA ASP A 99 14.42 22.26 12.10
C ASP A 99 13.69 22.72 13.40
N GLU A 100 12.57 22.09 13.71
CA GLU A 100 11.73 22.39 14.90
C GLU A 100 11.99 21.44 16.09
N ASN A 101 13.04 20.61 16.00
CA ASN A 101 13.44 19.62 17.03
C ASN A 101 12.33 18.60 17.36
N VAL A 102 11.55 18.18 16.37
CA VAL A 102 10.60 17.08 16.45
C VAL A 102 11.17 15.91 15.65
N ILE A 103 11.27 14.73 16.24
CA ILE A 103 11.84 13.56 15.57
C ILE A 103 10.84 13.04 14.53
N PHE A 104 11.29 12.93 13.27
CA PHE A 104 10.52 12.33 12.21
C PHE A 104 10.78 10.81 12.19
N VAL A 105 9.74 9.99 12.41
CA VAL A 105 9.85 8.53 12.37
C VAL A 105 9.87 8.08 10.91
N GLY A 106 11.05 7.93 10.38
CA GLY A 106 11.32 7.62 8.98
C GLY A 106 12.75 7.96 8.60
N PRO A 107 13.11 7.87 7.31
CA PRO A 107 14.46 8.16 6.85
C PRO A 107 14.77 9.66 6.91
N ARG A 108 16.05 9.99 6.80
CA ARG A 108 16.53 11.38 6.80
C ARG A 108 15.94 12.16 5.63
N TRP A 109 15.59 13.45 5.85
CA TRP A 109 14.99 14.28 4.81
C TRP A 109 15.84 14.40 3.53
N LYS A 110 17.17 14.32 3.64
CA LYS A 110 18.09 14.34 2.50
C LYS A 110 17.91 13.09 1.64
N THR A 111 17.77 11.93 2.26
CA THR A 111 17.53 10.65 1.60
C THR A 111 16.16 10.65 0.90
N ILE A 112 15.11 11.13 1.58
CA ILE A 112 13.78 11.28 0.97
C ILE A 112 13.86 12.16 -0.27
N LYS A 113 14.58 13.30 -0.21
CA LYS A 113 14.75 14.22 -1.32
C LYS A 113 15.51 13.58 -2.49
N ALA A 114 16.59 12.85 -2.21
CA ALA A 114 17.41 12.23 -3.23
C ALA A 114 16.64 11.11 -3.97
N MET A 115 16.00 10.21 -3.21
CA MET A 115 15.25 9.09 -3.76
C MET A 115 13.95 9.51 -4.44
N GLY A 116 13.38 10.65 -4.08
CA GLY A 116 12.21 11.24 -4.75
C GLY A 116 12.47 11.76 -6.18
N SER A 117 13.73 11.87 -6.60
CA SER A 117 14.11 12.23 -7.97
C SER A 117 14.26 10.99 -8.83
N LYS A 118 13.34 10.72 -9.76
CA LYS A 118 13.39 9.53 -10.64
C LYS A 118 14.69 9.44 -11.44
N ILE A 119 15.16 10.55 -12.00
CA ILE A 119 16.42 10.59 -12.78
C ILE A 119 17.62 10.42 -11.84
N GLY A 120 17.64 11.18 -10.73
CA GLY A 120 18.74 11.12 -9.78
C GLY A 120 18.88 9.76 -9.09
N SER A 121 17.77 9.15 -8.68
CA SER A 121 17.79 7.82 -8.09
C SER A 121 18.21 6.74 -9.09
N LYS A 122 17.73 6.79 -10.34
CA LYS A 122 18.15 5.84 -11.39
C LYS A 122 19.69 5.93 -11.65
N GLN A 123 20.24 7.15 -11.76
CA GLN A 123 21.69 7.34 -11.94
C GLN A 123 22.47 6.82 -10.73
N MET A 124 22.06 7.16 -9.52
CA MET A 124 22.67 6.65 -8.29
C MET A 124 22.69 5.12 -8.25
N MET A 125 21.61 4.46 -8.70
CA MET A 125 21.54 3.00 -8.73
C MET A 125 22.45 2.41 -9.82
N GLN A 126 22.58 3.04 -10.98
CA GLN A 126 23.54 2.64 -12.00
C GLN A 126 24.98 2.70 -11.48
N ASP A 127 25.34 3.80 -10.81
CA ASP A 127 26.66 4.00 -10.23
C ASP A 127 26.98 2.97 -9.13
N ALA A 128 25.95 2.55 -8.38
CA ALA A 128 26.04 1.49 -7.37
C ALA A 128 26.04 0.06 -7.95
N GLY A 129 25.93 -0.09 -9.27
CA GLY A 129 25.86 -1.39 -9.94
C GLY A 129 24.57 -2.17 -9.65
N VAL A 130 23.46 -1.47 -9.40
CA VAL A 130 22.11 -2.04 -9.31
C VAL A 130 21.49 -2.05 -10.71
N PRO A 131 20.93 -3.18 -11.19
CA PRO A 131 20.32 -3.23 -12.51
C PRO A 131 19.16 -2.23 -12.63
N VAL A 132 19.19 -1.38 -13.65
CA VAL A 132 18.11 -0.46 -14.01
C VAL A 132 17.54 -0.80 -15.38
N ILE A 133 16.31 -0.40 -15.68
CA ILE A 133 15.71 -0.65 -17.00
C ILE A 133 16.57 0.02 -18.06
N PRO A 134 17.09 -0.73 -19.07
CA PRO A 134 17.89 -0.17 -20.17
C PRO A 134 17.12 0.90 -20.93
N GLY A 135 17.77 2.00 -21.26
CA GLY A 135 17.13 3.12 -21.95
C GLY A 135 18.09 4.30 -22.14
N THR A 136 17.54 5.45 -22.52
CA THR A 136 18.31 6.68 -22.69
C THR A 136 18.83 7.24 -21.35
N GLU A 137 20.04 7.79 -21.36
CA GLU A 137 20.62 8.52 -20.22
C GLU A 137 20.09 9.98 -20.20
N GLY A 138 18.78 10.14 -19.97
CA GLY A 138 18.12 11.45 -20.01
C GLY A 138 17.20 11.63 -21.20
N GLY A 139 16.82 12.90 -21.48
CA GLY A 139 15.92 13.21 -22.59
C GLY A 139 16.51 12.91 -23.96
N ILE A 140 15.66 12.47 -24.89
CA ILE A 140 16.05 12.25 -26.29
C ILE A 140 16.46 13.59 -26.88
N LYS A 141 17.66 13.63 -27.48
CA LYS A 141 18.21 14.84 -28.13
C LYS A 141 17.74 14.98 -29.58
N ASN A 142 17.61 13.86 -30.28
CA ASN A 142 17.12 13.79 -31.66
C ASN A 142 16.66 12.37 -32.00
N THR A 143 15.98 12.21 -33.16
CA THR A 143 15.40 10.93 -33.61
C THR A 143 16.47 9.86 -33.89
N ASP A 144 17.66 10.24 -34.37
CA ASP A 144 18.73 9.30 -34.69
C ASP A 144 19.32 8.69 -33.41
N ASP A 145 19.52 9.49 -32.35
CA ASP A 145 19.90 9.00 -31.02
C ASP A 145 18.85 8.02 -30.48
N ALA A 146 17.57 8.33 -30.65
CA ALA A 146 16.46 7.49 -30.26
C ALA A 146 16.50 6.13 -30.98
N LYS A 147 16.69 6.14 -32.30
CA LYS A 147 16.79 4.91 -33.13
C LYS A 147 18.00 4.07 -32.70
N ARG A 148 19.15 4.68 -32.47
CA ARG A 148 20.34 3.98 -32.02
C ARG A 148 20.12 3.30 -30.68
N VAL A 149 19.63 4.01 -29.67
CA VAL A 149 19.35 3.44 -28.34
C VAL A 149 18.28 2.35 -28.44
N ALA A 150 17.19 2.55 -29.17
CA ALA A 150 16.15 1.55 -29.33
C ALA A 150 16.66 0.27 -30.01
N ALA A 151 17.59 0.39 -30.98
CA ALA A 151 18.23 -0.76 -31.62
C ALA A 151 19.17 -1.50 -30.64
N GLU A 152 19.92 -0.79 -29.79
CA GLU A 152 20.82 -1.38 -28.80
C GLU A 152 20.05 -2.17 -27.71
N ILE A 153 18.97 -1.60 -27.18
CA ILE A 153 18.15 -2.26 -26.12
C ILE A 153 17.15 -3.27 -26.69
N GLY A 154 16.92 -3.23 -27.98
CA GLY A 154 15.97 -4.10 -28.72
C GLY A 154 14.51 -3.76 -28.47
N TYR A 155 13.67 -3.98 -29.49
CA TYR A 155 12.22 -3.81 -29.41
C TYR A 155 11.55 -4.97 -28.64
N PRO A 156 10.34 -4.77 -28.06
CA PRO A 156 9.64 -3.49 -27.97
C PRO A 156 10.28 -2.51 -27.00
N VAL A 157 10.09 -1.21 -27.25
CA VAL A 157 10.49 -0.14 -26.37
C VAL A 157 9.28 0.71 -25.96
N ILE A 158 9.44 1.51 -24.91
CA ILE A 158 8.41 2.46 -24.47
C ILE A 158 8.98 3.88 -24.46
N VAL A 159 8.28 4.82 -25.07
CA VAL A 159 8.55 6.25 -25.01
C VAL A 159 7.77 6.83 -23.85
N LYS A 160 8.42 7.62 -23.00
CA LYS A 160 7.85 8.21 -21.77
C LYS A 160 8.17 9.69 -21.68
N ALA A 161 7.23 10.50 -21.16
CA ALA A 161 7.51 11.88 -20.76
C ALA A 161 8.45 11.93 -19.54
N SER A 162 9.40 12.87 -19.52
CA SER A 162 10.31 13.10 -18.39
C SER A 162 9.57 13.66 -17.18
N ALA A 163 8.64 14.58 -17.42
CA ALA A 163 7.78 15.14 -16.40
C ALA A 163 6.44 14.39 -16.35
N GLY A 164 5.96 14.08 -15.13
CA GLY A 164 4.64 13.48 -14.92
C GLY A 164 4.66 12.02 -14.47
N GLY A 165 3.46 11.49 -14.17
CA GLY A 165 3.19 10.16 -13.69
C GLY A 165 1.85 9.61 -14.24
N GLY A 166 1.48 8.39 -13.83
CA GLY A 166 0.17 7.83 -14.17
C GLY A 166 -0.03 7.40 -15.63
N GLY A 167 1.06 7.26 -16.40
CA GLY A 167 0.98 6.72 -17.77
C GLY A 167 0.64 7.73 -18.86
N ILE A 168 0.52 9.01 -18.56
CA ILE A 168 0.23 10.06 -19.53
C ILE A 168 1.44 10.27 -20.45
N GLY A 169 1.22 10.23 -21.80
CA GLY A 169 2.28 10.41 -22.79
C GLY A 169 3.20 9.20 -22.96
N MET A 170 2.83 8.01 -22.45
CA MET A 170 3.55 6.78 -22.72
C MET A 170 3.04 6.09 -23.98
N GLN A 171 3.97 5.64 -24.84
CA GLN A 171 3.66 4.86 -26.06
C GLN A 171 4.58 3.65 -26.18
N ILE A 172 3.98 2.48 -26.37
CA ILE A 172 4.72 1.25 -26.63
C ILE A 172 4.98 1.16 -28.12
N VAL A 173 6.23 0.92 -28.50
CA VAL A 173 6.73 0.87 -29.87
C VAL A 173 7.26 -0.53 -30.13
N GLN A 174 6.65 -1.22 -31.09
CA GLN A 174 6.94 -2.62 -31.42
C GLN A 174 8.14 -2.76 -32.36
N ASP A 175 8.38 -1.76 -33.21
CA ASP A 175 9.43 -1.76 -34.22
C ASP A 175 9.93 -0.34 -34.54
N GLU A 176 11.01 -0.25 -35.32
CA GLU A 176 11.66 1.02 -35.67
C GLU A 176 10.76 1.96 -36.47
N LYS A 177 9.83 1.41 -37.30
CA LYS A 177 8.98 2.23 -38.19
C LYS A 177 8.01 3.11 -37.40
N ALA A 178 7.52 2.63 -36.24
CA ALA A 178 6.59 3.35 -35.39
C ALA A 178 7.29 4.31 -34.41
N LEU A 179 8.63 4.30 -34.30
CA LEU A 179 9.36 5.02 -33.27
C LEU A 179 9.25 6.54 -33.40
N GLU A 180 9.42 7.07 -34.59
CA GLU A 180 9.44 8.51 -34.83
C GLU A 180 8.07 9.17 -34.57
N ASP A 181 7.00 8.51 -35.01
CA ASP A 181 5.63 8.96 -34.75
C ASP A 181 5.31 8.92 -33.26
N ALA A 182 5.74 7.87 -32.56
CA ALA A 182 5.55 7.72 -31.12
C ALA A 182 6.29 8.79 -30.31
N ILE A 183 7.52 9.12 -30.69
CA ILE A 183 8.30 10.20 -30.05
C ILE A 183 7.57 11.53 -30.23
N THR A 184 7.20 11.86 -31.48
CA THR A 184 6.53 13.12 -31.81
C THR A 184 5.21 13.26 -31.06
N ALA A 185 4.41 12.22 -31.01
CA ALA A 185 3.14 12.21 -30.27
C ALA A 185 3.35 12.35 -28.76
N SER A 186 4.32 11.61 -28.19
CA SER A 186 4.64 11.68 -26.77
C SER A 186 5.16 13.07 -26.37
N MET A 187 6.00 13.71 -27.19
CA MET A 187 6.49 15.08 -26.96
C MET A 187 5.34 16.09 -26.96
N ARG A 188 4.38 15.99 -27.87
CA ARG A 188 3.20 16.88 -27.91
C ARG A 188 2.34 16.71 -26.65
N ILE A 189 2.10 15.48 -26.23
CA ILE A 189 1.33 15.19 -25.01
C ILE A 189 2.07 15.73 -23.78
N ALA A 190 3.38 15.51 -23.68
CA ALA A 190 4.21 15.97 -22.58
C ALA A 190 4.22 17.51 -22.47
N GLN A 191 4.38 18.20 -23.62
CA GLN A 191 4.31 19.66 -23.68
C GLN A 191 2.95 20.19 -23.24
N SER A 192 1.87 19.56 -23.69
CA SER A 192 0.50 20.01 -23.36
C SER A 192 0.14 19.76 -21.90
N ALA A 193 0.53 18.61 -21.35
CA ALA A 193 0.14 18.19 -20.01
C ALA A 193 1.05 18.75 -18.90
N PHE A 194 2.34 18.93 -19.19
CA PHE A 194 3.36 19.23 -18.17
C PHE A 194 4.20 20.50 -18.49
N GLY A 195 4.05 21.09 -19.69
CA GLY A 195 4.87 22.25 -20.11
C GLY A 195 6.33 21.90 -20.47
N ASP A 196 6.67 20.60 -20.51
CA ASP A 196 8.00 20.09 -20.86
C ASP A 196 7.87 18.96 -21.88
N ALA A 197 8.44 19.14 -23.09
CA ALA A 197 8.39 18.18 -24.18
C ALA A 197 9.43 17.07 -24.07
N THR A 198 10.24 17.05 -23.01
CA THR A 198 11.31 16.07 -22.85
C THR A 198 10.74 14.66 -22.71
N VAL A 199 11.17 13.74 -23.57
CA VAL A 199 10.81 12.32 -23.54
C VAL A 199 12.08 11.46 -23.51
N PHE A 200 11.95 10.24 -23.02
CA PHE A 200 13.03 9.23 -22.98
C PHE A 200 12.49 7.88 -23.45
N ILE A 201 13.39 6.98 -23.82
CA ILE A 201 13.08 5.61 -24.24
C ILE A 201 13.59 4.64 -23.18
N GLU A 202 12.79 3.62 -22.90
CA GLU A 202 13.19 2.48 -22.11
C GLU A 202 12.77 1.17 -22.77
N LYS A 203 13.44 0.06 -22.40
CA LYS A 203 12.99 -1.27 -22.75
C LYS A 203 11.57 -1.49 -22.25
N TYR A 204 10.66 -1.93 -23.10
CA TYR A 204 9.35 -2.37 -22.67
C TYR A 204 9.42 -3.79 -22.12
N LEU A 205 9.01 -3.96 -20.90
CA LEU A 205 8.96 -5.27 -20.25
C LEU A 205 7.60 -5.91 -20.50
N THR A 206 7.60 -7.07 -21.14
CA THR A 206 6.35 -7.81 -21.41
C THR A 206 5.93 -8.58 -20.17
N LYS A 207 4.69 -8.36 -19.69
CA LYS A 207 4.12 -9.04 -18.51
C LYS A 207 5.07 -9.03 -17.31
N PRO A 208 5.60 -7.87 -16.90
CA PRO A 208 6.53 -7.83 -15.79
C PRO A 208 5.81 -8.18 -14.49
N ARG A 209 6.57 -8.76 -13.55
CA ARG A 209 6.17 -8.87 -12.15
C ARG A 209 6.69 -7.69 -11.37
N HIS A 210 5.90 -7.25 -10.42
CA HIS A 210 6.30 -6.24 -9.46
C HIS A 210 6.71 -6.95 -8.17
N ILE A 211 8.00 -6.98 -7.91
CA ILE A 211 8.60 -7.60 -6.73
C ILE A 211 9.33 -6.52 -5.94
N GLU A 212 9.15 -6.50 -4.64
CA GLU A 212 9.83 -5.54 -3.79
C GLU A 212 10.50 -6.22 -2.60
N PHE A 213 11.54 -5.59 -2.08
CA PHE A 213 12.24 -6.04 -0.88
C PHE A 213 12.06 -5.03 0.25
N GLN A 214 11.58 -5.50 1.40
CA GLN A 214 11.56 -4.69 2.60
C GLN A 214 12.98 -4.53 3.11
N VAL A 215 13.42 -3.29 3.32
CA VAL A 215 14.69 -2.98 3.99
C VAL A 215 14.42 -2.28 5.32
N LEU A 216 15.33 -2.49 6.26
CA LEU A 216 15.35 -1.83 7.55
C LEU A 216 16.79 -1.53 7.91
N ALA A 217 17.10 -0.27 8.23
CA ALA A 217 18.44 0.17 8.58
C ALA A 217 18.41 1.10 9.79
N ASP A 218 19.45 1.01 10.64
CA ASP A 218 19.60 1.90 11.79
C ASP A 218 20.59 3.05 11.48
N GLU A 219 20.83 3.90 12.48
CA GLU A 219 21.79 4.99 12.36
C GLU A 219 23.25 4.59 12.68
N HIS A 220 23.47 3.31 13.02
CA HIS A 220 24.77 2.76 13.39
C HIS A 220 25.45 2.00 12.25
N GLY A 221 24.85 1.98 11.07
CA GLY A 221 25.38 1.34 9.87
C GLY A 221 24.91 -0.10 9.67
N ASN A 222 23.96 -0.59 10.47
CA ASN A 222 23.37 -1.91 10.25
C ASN A 222 22.19 -1.77 9.30
N ALA A 223 22.17 -2.62 8.28
CA ALA A 223 21.06 -2.71 7.32
C ALA A 223 20.74 -4.18 7.02
N VAL A 224 19.47 -4.51 7.03
CA VAL A 224 18.97 -5.84 6.72
C VAL A 224 17.82 -5.78 5.71
N HIS A 225 17.60 -6.87 4.97
CA HIS A 225 16.36 -7.06 4.23
C HIS A 225 15.43 -8.04 4.96
N LEU A 226 14.14 -7.77 4.91
CA LEU A 226 13.09 -8.59 5.50
C LEU A 226 12.32 -9.36 4.42
N TYR A 227 13.05 -9.84 3.42
CA TYR A 227 12.58 -10.61 2.27
C TYR A 227 11.65 -9.85 1.31
N ASP A 228 11.13 -10.62 0.36
CA ASP A 228 10.41 -10.16 -0.81
C ASP A 228 8.89 -10.21 -0.64
N ARG A 229 8.23 -9.31 -1.38
CA ARG A 229 6.78 -9.31 -1.60
C ARG A 229 6.50 -9.30 -3.09
N GLU A 230 5.49 -10.04 -3.53
CA GLU A 230 4.92 -10.01 -4.87
C GLU A 230 3.74 -9.04 -4.89
N CYS A 231 3.80 -7.99 -5.72
CA CYS A 231 2.80 -6.92 -5.79
C CYS A 231 2.21 -6.77 -7.20
N SER A 232 2.24 -7.82 -8.01
CA SER A 232 1.83 -7.78 -9.43
C SER A 232 0.33 -7.64 -9.62
N ILE A 233 -0.51 -8.03 -8.66
CA ILE A 233 -1.95 -7.87 -8.78
C ILE A 233 -2.33 -6.42 -8.49
N GLN A 234 -2.50 -5.65 -9.56
CA GLN A 234 -2.73 -4.22 -9.48
C GLN A 234 -3.67 -3.73 -10.58
N ARG A 235 -4.27 -2.57 -10.36
CA ARG A 235 -5.09 -1.84 -11.31
C ARG A 235 -4.56 -0.42 -11.48
N ARG A 236 -4.22 -0.04 -12.72
CA ARG A 236 -3.67 1.31 -13.01
C ARG A 236 -2.53 1.69 -12.06
N HIS A 237 -1.61 0.75 -11.80
CA HIS A 237 -0.48 0.88 -10.87
C HIS A 237 -0.86 1.00 -9.37
N GLN A 238 -2.11 0.76 -9.00
CA GLN A 238 -2.53 0.61 -7.61
C GLN A 238 -2.56 -0.87 -7.25
N LYS A 239 -1.76 -1.27 -6.27
CA LYS A 239 -1.70 -2.63 -5.75
C LYS A 239 -3.06 -2.99 -5.13
N LEU A 240 -3.51 -4.22 -5.31
CA LEU A 240 -4.79 -4.74 -4.80
C LEU A 240 -4.62 -5.98 -3.92
N ILE A 241 -3.70 -6.86 -4.33
CA ILE A 241 -3.33 -8.07 -3.59
C ILE A 241 -1.82 -8.17 -3.60
N GLU A 242 -1.26 -8.40 -2.44
CA GLU A 242 0.16 -8.64 -2.21
C GLU A 242 0.36 -9.98 -1.51
N GLU A 243 1.46 -10.66 -1.80
CA GLU A 243 1.84 -11.90 -1.14
C GLU A 243 3.32 -11.95 -0.79
N ALA A 244 3.67 -12.65 0.26
CA ALA A 244 5.05 -12.85 0.71
C ALA A 244 5.26 -14.29 1.19
N PRO A 245 6.34 -14.95 0.75
CA PRO A 245 7.25 -14.53 -0.31
C PRO A 245 6.64 -14.63 -1.71
N SER A 246 7.30 -14.06 -2.73
CA SER A 246 6.87 -14.21 -4.13
C SER A 246 6.93 -15.67 -4.58
N PRO A 247 5.91 -16.18 -5.30
CA PRO A 247 5.86 -17.58 -5.74
C PRO A 247 6.94 -17.96 -6.76
N ILE A 248 7.58 -16.99 -7.40
CA ILE A 248 8.68 -17.27 -8.36
C ILE A 248 10.07 -17.26 -7.72
N MET A 249 10.17 -16.93 -6.44
CA MET A 249 11.44 -16.67 -5.81
C MET A 249 12.24 -17.95 -5.54
N THR A 250 13.29 -18.19 -6.35
CA THR A 250 14.32 -19.20 -6.04
C THR A 250 15.34 -18.64 -5.05
N THR A 251 16.14 -19.51 -4.44
CA THR A 251 17.22 -19.09 -3.55
C THR A 251 18.19 -18.14 -4.25
N GLU A 252 18.62 -18.47 -5.48
CA GLU A 252 19.59 -17.68 -6.25
C GLU A 252 19.01 -16.31 -6.67
N LEU A 253 17.74 -16.29 -7.07
CA LEU A 253 17.07 -15.04 -7.43
C LEU A 253 16.94 -14.13 -6.20
N ARG A 254 16.52 -14.70 -5.08
CA ARG A 254 16.41 -13.98 -3.80
C ARG A 254 17.73 -13.37 -3.37
N GLU A 255 18.81 -14.14 -3.39
CA GLU A 255 20.15 -13.66 -3.04
C GLU A 255 20.62 -12.50 -3.95
N ARG A 256 20.34 -12.60 -5.24
CA ARG A 256 20.69 -11.53 -6.19
C ARG A 256 19.90 -10.26 -5.95
N MET A 257 18.59 -10.38 -5.80
CA MET A 257 17.69 -9.23 -5.62
C MET A 257 17.86 -8.60 -4.25
N SER A 258 17.98 -9.38 -3.19
CA SER A 258 18.22 -8.84 -1.82
C SER A 258 19.54 -8.10 -1.72
N ARG A 259 20.61 -8.63 -2.34
CA ARG A 259 21.90 -7.93 -2.43
C ARG A 259 21.76 -6.59 -3.15
N SER A 260 20.96 -6.53 -4.21
CA SER A 260 20.66 -5.26 -4.89
C SER A 260 19.85 -4.32 -4.00
N ALA A 261 18.88 -4.82 -3.24
CA ALA A 261 18.11 -4.00 -2.31
C ALA A 261 18.97 -3.40 -1.19
N LEU A 262 19.92 -4.18 -0.64
CA LEU A 262 20.87 -3.65 0.35
C LEU A 262 21.82 -2.62 -0.26
N LYS A 263 22.30 -2.81 -1.50
CA LYS A 263 23.09 -1.79 -2.21
C LYS A 263 22.34 -0.48 -2.41
N VAL A 264 21.02 -0.54 -2.68
CA VAL A 264 20.15 0.66 -2.77
C VAL A 264 20.14 1.38 -1.43
N ALA A 265 19.95 0.65 -0.32
CA ALA A 265 19.95 1.23 1.02
C ALA A 265 21.32 1.87 1.36
N GLU A 266 22.41 1.19 1.07
CA GLU A 266 23.79 1.69 1.28
C GLU A 266 24.06 2.96 0.44
N ALA A 267 23.81 2.91 -0.88
CA ALA A 267 24.07 4.02 -1.78
C ALA A 267 23.24 5.29 -1.46
N SER A 268 22.07 5.13 -0.84
CA SER A 268 21.18 6.22 -0.46
C SER A 268 21.36 6.71 0.98
N ASP A 269 22.33 6.18 1.74
CA ASP A 269 22.49 6.45 3.19
C ASP A 269 21.15 6.27 3.93
N TYR A 270 20.49 5.13 3.68
CA TYR A 270 19.15 4.87 4.14
C TYR A 270 19.09 4.54 5.62
N THR A 271 18.11 5.10 6.31
CA THR A 271 17.79 4.76 7.70
C THR A 271 16.29 4.50 7.83
N ASN A 272 15.89 3.73 8.85
CA ASN A 272 14.52 3.34 9.12
C ASN A 272 13.97 2.32 8.11
N ALA A 273 12.64 2.13 8.07
CA ALA A 273 12.01 1.17 7.18
C ALA A 273 11.71 1.76 5.80
N GLY A 274 12.01 1.00 4.75
CA GLY A 274 11.69 1.33 3.37
C GLY A 274 11.57 0.09 2.52
N SER A 275 11.13 0.23 1.28
CA SER A 275 11.10 -0.89 0.32
C SER A 275 11.71 -0.50 -1.01
N VAL A 276 12.45 -1.46 -1.59
CA VAL A 276 13.06 -1.33 -2.90
C VAL A 276 12.22 -2.12 -3.90
N GLU A 277 11.64 -1.43 -4.86
CA GLU A 277 10.77 -2.01 -5.88
C GLU A 277 11.52 -2.35 -7.15
N PHE A 278 11.26 -3.55 -7.67
CA PHE A 278 11.84 -4.07 -8.90
C PHE A 278 10.75 -4.56 -9.87
N LEU A 279 11.02 -4.41 -11.16
CA LEU A 279 10.29 -5.12 -12.20
C LEU A 279 11.10 -6.35 -12.62
N TYR A 280 10.48 -7.53 -12.48
CA TYR A 280 11.07 -8.79 -12.94
C TYR A 280 10.42 -9.23 -14.24
N SER A 281 11.24 -9.58 -15.22
CA SER A 281 10.79 -10.11 -16.53
C SER A 281 11.84 -11.02 -17.13
N GLN A 282 11.44 -12.21 -17.59
CA GLN A 282 12.30 -13.13 -18.34
C GLN A 282 13.67 -13.43 -17.69
N GLY A 283 13.69 -13.68 -16.38
CA GLY A 283 14.92 -14.02 -15.64
C GLY A 283 15.75 -12.81 -15.20
N ASN A 284 15.40 -11.61 -15.64
CA ASN A 284 16.06 -10.36 -15.25
C ASN A 284 15.16 -9.51 -14.34
N TYR A 285 15.80 -8.70 -13.49
CA TYR A 285 15.11 -7.73 -12.66
C TYR A 285 15.76 -6.36 -12.77
N TYR A 286 14.97 -5.32 -12.57
CA TYR A 286 15.41 -3.95 -12.75
C TYR A 286 14.83 -3.09 -11.65
N PHE A 287 15.65 -2.24 -11.04
CA PHE A 287 15.22 -1.23 -10.08
C PHE A 287 14.15 -0.32 -10.70
N MET A 288 13.08 -0.10 -9.99
CA MET A 288 12.02 0.81 -10.37
C MET A 288 12.04 2.09 -9.52
N GLU A 289 11.93 1.92 -8.22
CA GLU A 289 11.98 3.00 -7.24
C GLU A 289 12.23 2.48 -5.83
N MET A 290 12.50 3.40 -4.91
CA MET A 290 12.54 3.11 -3.48
C MET A 290 11.47 3.94 -2.78
N ASN A 291 10.58 3.27 -2.06
CA ASN A 291 9.63 3.94 -1.18
C ASN A 291 10.30 4.23 0.16
N THR A 292 10.44 5.52 0.46
CA THR A 292 11.15 6.01 1.64
C THR A 292 10.23 6.10 2.86
N ARG A 293 9.45 5.06 3.10
CA ARG A 293 8.43 4.95 4.15
C ARG A 293 8.02 3.52 4.41
N LEU A 294 7.21 3.32 5.42
CA LEU A 294 6.46 2.07 5.59
C LEU A 294 5.49 1.87 4.41
N GLN A 295 5.40 0.65 3.89
CA GLN A 295 4.43 0.29 2.85
C GLN A 295 3.09 -0.15 3.46
N VAL A 296 2.00 -0.08 2.66
CA VAL A 296 0.68 -0.60 3.04
C VAL A 296 0.79 -2.08 3.41
N GLU A 297 1.48 -2.83 2.57
CA GLU A 297 1.68 -4.29 2.60
C GLU A 297 2.75 -4.78 3.59
N HIS A 298 3.21 -3.94 4.52
CA HIS A 298 4.17 -4.33 5.56
C HIS A 298 3.68 -5.51 6.41
N THR A 299 2.38 -5.67 6.54
CA THR A 299 1.72 -6.68 7.35
C THR A 299 2.10 -8.11 6.96
N ILE A 300 2.27 -8.40 5.65
CA ILE A 300 2.65 -9.74 5.19
C ILE A 300 4.11 -10.04 5.46
N THR A 301 5.00 -9.05 5.42
CA THR A 301 6.38 -9.20 5.88
C THR A 301 6.42 -9.50 7.38
N GLU A 302 5.63 -8.80 8.19
CA GLU A 302 5.52 -9.06 9.63
C GLU A 302 5.04 -10.49 9.92
N PHE A 303 4.10 -11.00 9.14
CA PHE A 303 3.61 -12.37 9.29
C PHE A 303 4.69 -13.42 9.01
N ILE A 304 5.46 -13.27 7.94
CA ILE A 304 6.44 -14.28 7.56
C ILE A 304 7.75 -14.20 8.35
N THR A 305 8.09 -13.04 8.93
CA THR A 305 9.34 -12.82 9.69
C THR A 305 9.14 -12.80 11.20
N GLY A 306 7.94 -12.45 11.66
CA GLY A 306 7.67 -12.21 13.09
C GLY A 306 8.21 -10.88 13.62
N ILE A 307 8.71 -9.99 12.74
CA ILE A 307 9.27 -8.69 13.11
C ILE A 307 8.21 -7.60 12.98
N ASP A 308 7.88 -6.87 14.04
CA ASP A 308 6.98 -5.71 14.03
C ASP A 308 7.71 -4.49 13.46
N LEU A 309 7.43 -4.16 12.19
CA LEU A 309 8.10 -3.07 11.48
C LEU A 309 7.84 -1.70 12.10
N VAL A 310 6.64 -1.46 12.62
CA VAL A 310 6.30 -0.15 13.23
C VAL A 310 7.05 0.03 14.54
N LYS A 311 7.17 -1.01 15.36
CA LYS A 311 8.00 -0.95 16.57
C LYS A 311 9.47 -0.70 16.24
N GLN A 312 9.99 -1.36 15.21
CA GLN A 312 11.37 -1.13 14.77
C GLN A 312 11.57 0.29 14.22
N GLN A 313 10.60 0.84 13.48
CA GLN A 313 10.67 2.23 13.01
C GLN A 313 10.78 3.22 14.19
N ILE A 314 9.98 3.01 15.24
CA ILE A 314 9.98 3.86 16.43
C ILE A 314 11.31 3.72 17.19
N ALA A 315 11.80 2.49 17.37
CA ALA A 315 13.07 2.22 18.04
C ALA A 315 14.26 2.85 17.31
N VAL A 316 14.35 2.65 16.00
CA VAL A 316 15.42 3.25 15.15
C VAL A 316 15.35 4.79 15.21
N ALA A 317 14.14 5.38 15.14
CA ALA A 317 13.99 6.82 15.23
C ALA A 317 14.39 7.38 16.60
N ALA A 318 14.35 6.56 17.65
CA ALA A 318 14.85 6.90 18.98
C ALA A 318 16.38 6.70 19.14
N GLY A 319 17.07 6.25 18.08
CA GLY A 319 18.51 6.02 18.06
C GLY A 319 18.94 4.62 18.50
N GLU A 320 18.01 3.66 18.63
CA GLU A 320 18.34 2.28 18.97
C GLU A 320 18.95 1.54 17.76
N SER A 321 19.88 0.65 18.03
CA SER A 321 20.40 -0.29 17.02
C SER A 321 19.39 -1.39 16.74
N LEU A 322 19.45 -1.99 15.54
CA LEU A 322 18.66 -3.18 15.23
C LEU A 322 19.00 -4.31 16.20
N PRO A 323 18.00 -4.98 16.81
CA PRO A 323 18.24 -6.05 17.79
C PRO A 323 18.57 -7.41 17.15
N PHE A 324 18.77 -7.48 15.83
CA PHE A 324 19.04 -8.67 15.03
C PHE A 324 19.95 -8.34 13.84
N CYS A 325 20.68 -9.34 13.37
CA CYS A 325 21.42 -9.30 12.11
C CYS A 325 20.67 -10.09 11.02
N GLN A 326 21.19 -10.11 9.79
CA GLN A 326 20.53 -10.76 8.65
C GLN A 326 20.33 -12.25 8.87
N GLU A 327 21.24 -12.92 9.53
CA GLU A 327 21.27 -14.37 9.80
C GLU A 327 20.19 -14.79 10.81
N ASP A 328 19.71 -13.87 11.64
CA ASP A 328 18.66 -14.12 12.62
C ASP A 328 17.25 -14.13 11.97
N ILE A 329 17.15 -13.61 10.74
CA ILE A 329 15.87 -13.42 10.06
C ILE A 329 15.54 -14.62 9.17
N SER A 330 14.41 -15.24 9.40
CA SER A 330 13.96 -16.41 8.63
C SER A 330 12.52 -16.26 8.17
N ILE A 331 12.19 -16.85 7.01
CA ILE A 331 10.82 -16.92 6.48
C ILE A 331 10.07 -18.08 7.13
N ARG A 332 8.83 -17.81 7.54
CA ARG A 332 7.90 -18.84 8.02
C ARG A 332 6.57 -18.76 7.28
N GLY A 333 6.25 -19.82 6.54
CA GLY A 333 4.98 -19.92 5.82
C GLY A 333 4.83 -18.93 4.67
N HIS A 334 3.60 -18.56 4.41
CA HIS A 334 3.20 -17.67 3.32
C HIS A 334 2.05 -16.76 3.77
N ALA A 335 2.12 -15.49 3.42
CA ALA A 335 1.10 -14.51 3.77
C ALA A 335 0.55 -13.83 2.51
N ILE A 336 -0.74 -13.49 2.54
CA ILE A 336 -1.44 -12.77 1.49
C ILE A 336 -2.17 -11.60 2.14
N GLU A 337 -2.08 -10.41 1.54
CA GLU A 337 -2.87 -9.23 1.89
C GLU A 337 -3.84 -8.92 0.75
N CYS A 338 -5.09 -8.55 1.10
CA CYS A 338 -6.08 -7.99 0.20
C CYS A 338 -6.45 -6.58 0.69
N ARG A 339 -6.28 -5.56 -0.15
CA ARG A 339 -6.71 -4.20 0.16
C ARG A 339 -8.21 -4.07 0.00
N VAL A 340 -8.90 -3.79 1.08
CA VAL A 340 -10.36 -3.61 1.08
C VAL A 340 -10.67 -2.14 0.87
N ASN A 341 -11.11 -1.81 -0.34
CA ASN A 341 -11.48 -0.45 -0.74
C ASN A 341 -12.99 -0.29 -0.80
N ALA A 342 -13.50 0.89 -0.44
CA ALA A 342 -14.89 1.31 -0.65
C ALA A 342 -15.08 1.72 -2.12
N GLU A 343 -15.10 0.73 -3.00
CA GLU A 343 -15.18 0.87 -4.45
C GLU A 343 -16.08 -0.20 -5.05
N ASP A 344 -16.72 0.12 -6.18
CA ASP A 344 -17.49 -0.85 -6.98
C ASP A 344 -16.65 -1.36 -8.16
N PRO A 345 -16.06 -2.58 -8.10
CA PRO A 345 -15.24 -3.12 -9.17
C PRO A 345 -15.99 -3.31 -10.48
N LEU A 346 -17.33 -3.54 -10.45
CA LEU A 346 -18.15 -3.70 -11.65
C LEU A 346 -18.50 -2.35 -12.30
N ASN A 347 -18.39 -1.25 -11.55
CA ASN A 347 -18.59 0.10 -12.05
C ASN A 347 -17.26 0.84 -12.19
N ASN A 348 -16.30 0.26 -12.90
CA ASN A 348 -14.97 0.83 -13.15
C ASN A 348 -14.23 1.29 -11.89
N PHE A 349 -14.49 0.64 -10.75
CA PHE A 349 -13.96 0.97 -9.42
C PHE A 349 -14.33 2.41 -8.97
N ALA A 350 -15.54 2.84 -9.28
CA ALA A 350 -16.05 4.08 -8.73
C ALA A 350 -16.03 4.00 -7.20
N ALA A 351 -15.52 5.04 -6.55
CA ALA A 351 -15.56 5.13 -5.10
C ALA A 351 -17.01 5.12 -4.62
N ASP A 352 -17.28 4.36 -3.57
CA ASP A 352 -18.60 4.21 -2.95
C ASP A 352 -18.57 4.65 -1.47
N PRO A 353 -18.40 5.97 -1.21
CA PRO A 353 -18.44 6.49 0.14
C PRO A 353 -19.86 6.35 0.71
N GLY A 354 -19.98 6.04 1.99
CA GLY A 354 -21.29 5.85 2.57
C GLY A 354 -21.24 5.38 4.03
N LYS A 355 -22.43 5.13 4.59
CA LYS A 355 -22.55 4.70 5.98
C LYS A 355 -22.48 3.18 6.08
N ILE A 356 -21.59 2.69 6.93
CA ILE A 356 -21.50 1.27 7.28
C ILE A 356 -22.72 0.87 8.13
N ILE A 357 -23.60 0.06 7.57
CA ILE A 357 -24.81 -0.41 8.24
C ILE A 357 -24.52 -1.63 9.11
N ARG A 358 -23.67 -2.53 8.62
CA ARG A 358 -23.22 -3.73 9.33
C ARG A 358 -21.74 -3.99 9.07
N TYR A 359 -21.04 -4.36 10.13
CA TYR A 359 -19.62 -4.69 10.08
C TYR A 359 -19.32 -5.92 10.92
N ARG A 360 -18.62 -6.90 10.33
CA ARG A 360 -18.06 -8.06 11.03
C ARG A 360 -16.76 -8.47 10.34
N SER A 361 -15.64 -8.29 10.99
CA SER A 361 -14.34 -8.79 10.50
C SER A 361 -14.23 -10.31 10.67
N PRO A 362 -13.53 -11.01 9.75
CA PRO A 362 -13.18 -12.40 9.94
C PRO A 362 -12.17 -12.58 11.07
N GLY A 363 -12.00 -13.81 11.52
CA GLY A 363 -11.07 -14.16 12.59
C GLY A 363 -10.51 -15.56 12.47
N GLY A 364 -9.91 -16.03 13.55
CA GLY A 364 -9.28 -17.36 13.64
C GLY A 364 -7.77 -17.31 13.37
N PRO A 365 -7.08 -18.48 13.53
CA PRO A 365 -5.63 -18.55 13.39
C PRO A 365 -5.13 -18.00 12.04
N GLY A 366 -4.05 -17.20 12.06
CA GLY A 366 -3.42 -16.65 10.86
C GLY A 366 -4.26 -15.62 10.10
N ILE A 367 -5.30 -15.03 10.72
CA ILE A 367 -6.05 -13.89 10.15
C ILE A 367 -5.72 -12.62 10.93
N ARG A 368 -5.42 -11.55 10.16
CA ARG A 368 -5.26 -10.19 10.66
C ARG A 368 -6.13 -9.25 9.84
N VAL A 369 -6.80 -8.33 10.52
CA VAL A 369 -7.53 -7.23 9.87
C VAL A 369 -7.05 -5.91 10.48
N ASP A 370 -6.38 -5.11 9.68
CA ASP A 370 -6.10 -3.72 10.02
C ASP A 370 -7.20 -2.85 9.41
N SER A 371 -8.01 -2.21 10.25
CA SER A 371 -9.23 -1.52 9.82
C SER A 371 -9.40 -0.18 10.51
N GLY A 372 -9.84 0.81 9.75
CA GLY A 372 -10.19 2.15 10.26
C GLY A 372 -11.69 2.38 10.42
N ILE A 373 -12.54 1.36 10.17
CA ILE A 373 -14.00 1.48 10.15
C ILE A 373 -14.68 0.68 11.24
N HIS A 374 -15.92 1.05 11.53
CA HIS A 374 -16.82 0.35 12.45
C HIS A 374 -18.27 0.51 12.00
N MET A 375 -19.20 -0.26 12.57
CA MET A 375 -20.63 -0.11 12.32
C MET A 375 -21.08 1.31 12.69
N GLY A 376 -21.86 1.94 11.80
CA GLY A 376 -22.34 3.31 11.95
C GLY A 376 -21.38 4.41 11.48
N TYR A 377 -20.14 4.08 11.14
CA TYR A 377 -19.18 5.03 10.57
C TYR A 377 -19.57 5.41 9.13
N THR A 378 -19.41 6.67 8.78
CA THR A 378 -19.59 7.18 7.41
C THR A 378 -18.24 7.42 6.79
N ILE A 379 -17.93 6.71 5.69
CA ILE A 379 -16.68 6.87 4.95
C ILE A 379 -16.74 8.21 4.20
N PRO A 380 -15.77 9.12 4.45
CA PRO A 380 -15.74 10.39 3.76
C PRO A 380 -15.22 10.25 2.32
N ALA A 381 -15.80 11.00 1.40
CA ALA A 381 -15.36 11.04 -0.01
C ALA A 381 -14.07 11.86 -0.24
N ASN A 382 -13.49 12.42 0.82
CA ASN A 382 -12.37 13.36 0.74
C ASN A 382 -11.00 12.68 0.65
N TYR A 383 -10.91 11.37 0.93
CA TYR A 383 -9.67 10.63 1.10
C TYR A 383 -9.67 9.35 0.29
N ASP A 384 -8.55 8.62 0.33
CA ASP A 384 -8.41 7.33 -0.30
C ASP A 384 -9.52 6.36 0.13
N SER A 385 -9.96 5.53 -0.80
CA SER A 385 -11.06 4.58 -0.63
C SER A 385 -10.71 3.37 0.24
N MET A 386 -9.43 3.14 0.56
CA MET A 386 -9.00 2.00 1.36
C MET A 386 -9.48 2.12 2.81
N ILE A 387 -10.27 1.14 3.24
CA ILE A 387 -10.92 1.11 4.56
C ILE A 387 -10.36 0.06 5.49
N ALA A 388 -9.74 -0.98 4.93
CA ALA A 388 -9.11 -2.03 5.70
C ALA A 388 -8.10 -2.81 4.85
N LYS A 389 -7.24 -3.59 5.53
CA LYS A 389 -6.40 -4.64 4.96
C LYS A 389 -6.79 -5.95 5.59
N LEU A 390 -7.08 -6.95 4.76
CA LEU A 390 -7.34 -8.31 5.19
C LEU A 390 -6.10 -9.14 4.86
N CYS A 391 -5.48 -9.71 5.87
CA CYS A 391 -4.29 -10.55 5.73
C CYS A 391 -4.57 -11.97 6.19
N ALA A 392 -4.06 -12.95 5.45
CA ALA A 392 -4.12 -14.35 5.80
C ALA A 392 -2.72 -14.97 5.69
N TRP A 393 -2.32 -15.70 6.73
CA TRP A 393 -1.06 -16.44 6.79
C TRP A 393 -1.31 -17.91 7.03
N ASP A 394 -0.53 -18.78 6.37
CA ASP A 394 -0.48 -20.21 6.68
C ASP A 394 0.92 -20.78 6.38
N SER A 395 1.12 -22.07 6.69
CA SER A 395 2.39 -22.77 6.48
C SER A 395 2.78 -22.91 5.01
N THR A 396 1.81 -22.94 4.09
CA THR A 396 2.03 -23.00 2.65
C THR A 396 1.18 -21.97 1.92
N ARG A 397 1.59 -21.59 0.69
CA ARG A 397 0.82 -20.69 -0.18
C ARG A 397 -0.59 -21.23 -0.45
N ALA A 398 -0.71 -22.51 -0.74
CA ALA A 398 -2.01 -23.13 -1.04
C ALA A 398 -2.98 -23.04 0.15
N GLU A 399 -2.48 -23.22 1.36
CA GLU A 399 -3.27 -23.08 2.59
C GLU A 399 -3.59 -21.61 2.89
N ALA A 400 -2.65 -20.69 2.67
CA ALA A 400 -2.89 -19.25 2.79
C ALA A 400 -4.02 -18.76 1.84
N ILE A 401 -4.03 -19.25 0.58
CA ILE A 401 -5.12 -18.98 -0.38
C ILE A 401 -6.47 -19.52 0.14
N LYS A 402 -6.52 -20.76 0.63
CA LYS A 402 -7.75 -21.33 1.21
C LYS A 402 -8.24 -20.52 2.41
N ARG A 403 -7.32 -20.11 3.27
CA ARG A 403 -7.62 -19.28 4.45
C ARG A 403 -8.13 -17.91 4.05
N MET A 404 -7.53 -17.28 3.04
CA MET A 404 -7.99 -16.00 2.50
C MET A 404 -9.40 -16.11 1.91
N ARG A 405 -9.71 -17.16 1.12
CA ARG A 405 -11.07 -17.42 0.60
C ARG A 405 -12.11 -17.51 1.72
N ARG A 406 -11.82 -18.27 2.78
CA ARG A 406 -12.68 -18.35 3.96
C ARG A 406 -12.84 -16.98 4.61
N ALA A 407 -11.75 -16.27 4.84
CA ALA A 407 -11.77 -14.96 5.49
C ALA A 407 -12.60 -13.93 4.71
N ILE A 408 -12.47 -13.89 3.38
CA ILE A 408 -13.28 -13.03 2.51
C ILE A 408 -14.78 -13.38 2.66
N SER A 409 -15.13 -14.67 2.66
CA SER A 409 -16.54 -15.10 2.79
C SER A 409 -17.16 -14.81 4.15
N GLU A 410 -16.36 -14.64 5.19
CA GLU A 410 -16.78 -14.26 6.55
C GLU A 410 -16.83 -12.75 6.77
N TYR A 411 -16.17 -11.95 5.90
CA TYR A 411 -16.06 -10.51 6.07
C TYR A 411 -17.34 -9.81 5.62
N ILE A 412 -18.08 -9.25 6.55
CA ILE A 412 -19.36 -8.58 6.29
C ILE A 412 -19.18 -7.07 6.40
N ILE A 413 -19.36 -6.37 5.30
CA ILE A 413 -19.41 -4.91 5.22
C ILE A 413 -20.64 -4.55 4.40
N LEU A 414 -21.70 -4.02 5.03
CA LEU A 414 -22.93 -3.62 4.37
C LEU A 414 -23.13 -2.11 4.43
N GLY A 415 -23.78 -1.56 3.42
CA GLY A 415 -24.07 -0.14 3.27
C GLY A 415 -23.23 0.55 2.22
N ILE A 416 -22.17 -0.12 1.75
CA ILE A 416 -21.28 0.31 0.67
C ILE A 416 -20.86 -0.87 -0.19
N LYS A 417 -20.38 -0.61 -1.40
CA LYS A 417 -19.68 -1.58 -2.24
C LYS A 417 -18.21 -1.64 -1.82
N THR A 418 -17.58 -2.81 -1.99
CA THR A 418 -16.17 -3.02 -1.67
C THR A 418 -15.48 -3.91 -2.69
N THR A 419 -14.15 -3.94 -2.65
CA THR A 419 -13.31 -4.84 -3.48
C THR A 419 -13.31 -6.30 -3.01
N LEU A 420 -13.96 -6.67 -1.91
CA LEU A 420 -14.00 -8.06 -1.41
C LEU A 420 -14.46 -9.09 -2.44
N PRO A 421 -15.52 -8.85 -3.25
CA PRO A 421 -15.93 -9.78 -4.30
C PRO A 421 -14.85 -10.00 -5.37
N LEU A 422 -14.12 -8.94 -5.74
CA LEU A 422 -13.01 -9.02 -6.69
C LEU A 422 -11.88 -9.89 -6.14
N HIS A 423 -11.53 -9.70 -4.87
CA HIS A 423 -10.49 -10.52 -4.23
C HIS A 423 -10.87 -11.99 -4.19
N TYR A 424 -12.15 -12.30 -3.94
CA TYR A 424 -12.63 -13.68 -3.99
C TYR A 424 -12.52 -14.28 -5.40
N ALA A 425 -12.89 -13.52 -6.44
CA ALA A 425 -12.75 -13.95 -7.83
C ALA A 425 -11.28 -14.25 -8.19
N ILE A 426 -10.35 -13.36 -7.79
CA ILE A 426 -8.91 -13.55 -8.02
C ILE A 426 -8.38 -14.78 -7.27
N MET A 427 -8.73 -14.96 -6.00
CA MET A 427 -8.30 -16.12 -5.21
C MET A 427 -8.77 -17.47 -5.81
N ASN A 428 -9.83 -17.47 -6.61
CA ASN A 428 -10.36 -18.65 -7.30
C ASN A 428 -9.88 -18.79 -8.74
N ASN A 429 -9.14 -17.82 -9.27
CA ASN A 429 -8.55 -17.90 -10.62
C ASN A 429 -7.37 -18.88 -10.61
N GLN A 430 -7.32 -19.81 -11.59
CA GLN A 430 -6.29 -20.84 -11.65
C GLN A 430 -4.89 -20.27 -11.85
N GLN A 431 -4.74 -19.22 -12.67
CA GLN A 431 -3.44 -18.58 -12.89
C GLN A 431 -2.90 -17.93 -11.60
N PHE A 432 -3.79 -17.35 -10.78
CA PHE A 432 -3.39 -16.89 -9.46
C PHE A 432 -2.95 -18.06 -8.56
N VAL A 433 -3.73 -19.13 -8.53
CA VAL A 433 -3.41 -20.33 -7.71
C VAL A 433 -2.06 -20.93 -8.14
N ASP A 434 -1.77 -20.97 -9.43
CA ASP A 434 -0.51 -21.48 -9.99
C ASP A 434 0.68 -20.50 -9.82
N GLY A 435 0.42 -19.28 -9.32
CA GLY A 435 1.45 -18.26 -9.14
C GLY A 435 1.87 -17.53 -10.42
N ASN A 436 1.09 -17.63 -11.50
CA ASN A 436 1.33 -16.99 -12.79
C ASN A 436 0.80 -15.54 -12.82
N THR A 437 1.27 -14.72 -11.89
CA THR A 437 0.85 -13.33 -11.75
C THR A 437 1.76 -12.37 -12.51
N HIS A 438 1.19 -11.26 -13.01
CA HIS A 438 1.92 -10.17 -13.66
C HIS A 438 1.09 -8.87 -13.62
N THR A 439 1.69 -7.73 -13.94
CA THR A 439 1.03 -6.42 -13.79
C THR A 439 -0.21 -6.20 -14.68
N HIS A 440 -0.41 -7.02 -15.71
CA HIS A 440 -1.59 -6.99 -16.60
C HIS A 440 -2.65 -8.04 -16.25
N PHE A 441 -2.49 -8.76 -15.13
CA PHE A 441 -3.30 -9.92 -14.75
C PHE A 441 -4.81 -9.66 -14.80
N LEU A 442 -5.31 -8.59 -14.17
CA LEU A 442 -6.74 -8.29 -14.15
C LEU A 442 -7.35 -8.08 -15.53
N LYS A 443 -6.55 -7.57 -16.47
CA LYS A 443 -6.99 -7.27 -17.82
C LYS A 443 -7.02 -8.52 -18.72
N GLU A 444 -6.11 -9.48 -18.47
CA GLU A 444 -5.90 -10.63 -19.33
C GLU A 444 -6.63 -11.89 -18.86
N GLU A 445 -6.90 -12.04 -17.56
CA GLU A 445 -7.38 -13.29 -16.94
C GLU A 445 -8.91 -13.37 -16.76
N HIS A 446 -9.68 -12.54 -17.45
CA HIS A 446 -11.16 -12.59 -17.46
C HIS A 446 -11.79 -12.63 -16.04
N ILE A 447 -11.16 -11.96 -15.09
CA ILE A 447 -11.58 -11.95 -13.66
C ILE A 447 -13.01 -11.43 -13.50
N PHE A 448 -13.44 -10.50 -14.35
CA PHE A 448 -14.75 -9.84 -14.25
C PHE A 448 -15.92 -10.78 -14.51
N ASP A 449 -15.79 -11.80 -15.35
CA ASP A 449 -16.84 -12.80 -15.60
C ASP A 449 -17.15 -13.62 -14.33
N THR A 450 -16.10 -13.96 -13.57
CA THR A 450 -16.23 -14.66 -12.29
C THR A 450 -16.75 -13.71 -11.20
N LEU A 451 -16.31 -12.46 -11.21
CA LEU A 451 -16.75 -11.43 -10.29
C LEU A 451 -18.26 -11.18 -10.39
N GLU A 452 -18.81 -11.01 -11.58
CA GLU A 452 -20.26 -10.81 -11.79
C GLU A 452 -21.09 -11.96 -11.20
N ARG A 453 -20.65 -13.21 -11.43
CA ARG A 453 -21.32 -14.40 -10.88
C ARG A 453 -21.27 -14.40 -9.36
N TYR A 454 -20.07 -14.20 -8.79
CA TYR A 454 -19.90 -14.18 -7.34
C TYR A 454 -20.70 -13.05 -6.67
N THR A 455 -20.69 -11.85 -7.24
CA THR A 455 -21.45 -10.71 -6.71
C THR A 455 -22.95 -10.99 -6.68
N ARG A 456 -23.48 -11.61 -7.73
CA ARG A 456 -24.88 -12.01 -7.79
C ARG A 456 -25.25 -13.05 -6.73
N ASP A 457 -24.38 -14.04 -6.52
CA ASP A 457 -24.57 -15.09 -5.51
C ASP A 457 -24.52 -14.50 -4.08
N GLU A 458 -23.59 -13.57 -3.82
CA GLU A 458 -23.50 -12.86 -2.54
C GLU A 458 -24.72 -11.96 -2.28
N GLU A 459 -25.21 -11.23 -3.27
CA GLU A 459 -26.42 -10.41 -3.16
C GLU A 459 -27.64 -11.26 -2.83
N ASN A 460 -27.81 -12.41 -3.50
CA ASN A 460 -28.87 -13.37 -3.22
C ASN A 460 -28.77 -13.93 -1.78
N ARG A 461 -27.56 -14.28 -1.35
CA ARG A 461 -27.29 -14.76 0.01
C ARG A 461 -27.64 -13.70 1.06
N MET A 462 -27.22 -12.45 0.82
CA MET A 462 -27.50 -11.34 1.73
C MET A 462 -28.99 -10.98 1.78
N GLN A 463 -29.71 -11.04 0.67
CA GLN A 463 -31.16 -10.87 0.64
C GLN A 463 -31.87 -11.96 1.44
N THR A 464 -31.45 -13.22 1.31
CA THR A 464 -31.99 -14.33 2.09
C THR A 464 -31.76 -14.14 3.59
N LEU A 465 -30.55 -13.70 4.00
CA LEU A 465 -30.24 -13.40 5.39
C LEU A 465 -31.04 -12.20 5.93
N ALA A 466 -31.22 -11.17 5.13
CA ALA A 466 -32.02 -9.99 5.48
C ALA A 466 -33.51 -10.38 5.63
N GLY A 467 -34.03 -11.17 4.70
CA GLY A 467 -35.41 -11.69 4.76
C GLY A 467 -35.69 -12.55 6.01
N SER A 468 -34.74 -13.41 6.38
CA SER A 468 -34.86 -14.22 7.60
C SER A 468 -34.80 -13.37 8.89
N PHE A 469 -34.04 -12.28 8.89
CA PHE A 469 -33.96 -11.34 10.02
C PHE A 469 -35.24 -10.48 10.15
N GLU A 470 -35.83 -10.06 9.04
CA GLU A 470 -37.11 -9.37 9.02
C GLU A 470 -38.26 -10.28 9.50
N GLN A 471 -38.25 -11.55 9.08
CA GLN A 471 -39.19 -12.55 9.59
C GLN A 471 -39.00 -12.79 11.09
N GLY A 472 -37.75 -12.88 11.56
CA GLY A 472 -37.43 -13.02 12.99
C GLY A 472 -37.94 -11.83 13.82
N LYS A 473 -37.81 -10.59 13.32
CA LYS A 473 -38.38 -9.39 13.96
C LYS A 473 -39.91 -9.45 14.03
N LYS A 474 -40.55 -9.86 12.95
CA LYS A 474 -42.04 -10.03 12.94
C LYS A 474 -42.48 -11.09 13.93
N VAL A 475 -41.82 -12.23 13.99
CA VAL A 475 -42.10 -13.29 14.97
C VAL A 475 -41.90 -12.79 16.40
N ALA A 476 -40.79 -12.09 16.68
CA ALA A 476 -40.53 -11.52 18.01
C ALA A 476 -41.60 -10.50 18.41
N ALA A 477 -41.99 -9.60 17.49
CA ALA A 477 -43.07 -8.63 17.74
C ALA A 477 -44.41 -9.30 18.02
N ILE A 478 -44.75 -10.34 17.26
CA ILE A 478 -45.98 -11.14 17.48
C ILE A 478 -45.93 -11.84 18.84
N THR A 479 -44.77 -12.43 19.20
CA THR A 479 -44.59 -13.09 20.49
C THR A 479 -44.76 -12.13 21.66
N VAL A 480 -44.19 -10.91 21.55
CA VAL A 480 -44.36 -9.87 22.58
C VAL A 480 -45.83 -9.44 22.68
N ALA A 481 -46.53 -9.20 21.56
CA ALA A 481 -47.95 -8.85 21.55
C ALA A 481 -48.85 -9.93 22.13
N VAL A 482 -48.58 -11.20 21.79
CA VAL A 482 -49.30 -12.35 22.36
C VAL A 482 -49.08 -12.46 23.86
N ASN A 483 -47.84 -12.30 24.33
CA ASN A 483 -47.54 -12.34 25.77
C ASN A 483 -48.19 -11.18 26.55
N GLN A 484 -48.22 -9.96 26.00
CA GLN A 484 -48.96 -8.85 26.59
C GLN A 484 -50.44 -9.09 26.66
N TYR A 485 -51.06 -9.63 25.61
CA TYR A 485 -52.46 -9.97 25.57
C TYR A 485 -52.81 -11.06 26.60
N LEU A 486 -51.97 -12.07 26.76
CA LEU A 486 -52.16 -13.14 27.75
C LEU A 486 -51.99 -12.66 29.19
N GLN A 487 -51.12 -11.67 29.44
CA GLN A 487 -50.99 -11.04 30.75
C GLN A 487 -52.25 -10.21 31.12
N GLN A 488 -52.77 -9.42 30.18
CA GLN A 488 -53.99 -8.63 30.38
C GLN A 488 -55.26 -9.47 30.61
N LYS A 489 -55.27 -10.77 30.27
CA LYS A 489 -56.38 -11.68 30.56
C LYS A 489 -56.23 -12.43 31.89
N LYS A 490 -55.13 -12.25 32.61
CA LYS A 490 -54.89 -12.87 33.92
C LYS A 490 -55.17 -11.92 35.09
N ASP A 491 -55.33 -10.63 34.80
CA ASP A 491 -55.89 -9.59 35.69
C ASP A 491 -57.38 -9.42 35.41
#